data_a50329d25073e19981561c9c237ec87a
#
_entry.id   a50329d25073e19981561c9c237ec87a
#
_cell.length_a   1.000
_cell.length_b   1.000
_cell.length_c   1.000
_cell.angle_alpha   90.00
_cell.angle_beta   90.00
_cell.angle_gamma   90.00
#
_symmetry.space_group_name_H-M   'P 1'
#
loop_
_entity.id
_entity.type
_entity.pdbx_description
1 polymer ?
#
loop_
_entity_poly.entity_id
_entity_poly.type
_entity_poly.pdbx_seq_one_letter_code
_entity_poly.pdbx_strand_id
1 'polypeptide(L)'
;MRNSHGSLSASRWRAIEHQARFLQLELWNSRNSLWKSDAPNDPIDVLQPGVALKQKGYKIQTVDSLPEETHQGQRIKTAGLLDQDNRVVQISRAFSRQEQFFTSAHELGHVVLGHDGVRIHRDRPMDQVGWYKDQREHEADWFAACFLMPAKQVRSWFGNLFLTEHFILTEQTAFALCTKPIDVVMSRFRTRRDLSIALARANMYGTRPMPSLVELFNVTPQAMAIRLEELDLVADPRPT
;
A
#
# COMPACT_ATOMS: atom_id res chain seq x y z
N MET A 1 -12.45 22.29 8.77
CA MET A 1 -13.28 22.10 7.56
C MET A 1 -13.28 20.63 7.23
N ARG A 2 -14.42 19.95 7.37
CA ARG A 2 -14.54 18.50 7.05
C ARG A 2 -14.52 18.39 5.53
N ASN A 3 -13.49 17.71 5.00
CA ASN A 3 -13.42 17.39 3.58
C ASN A 3 -14.61 16.49 3.21
N SER A 4 -15.46 17.00 2.36
CA SER A 4 -16.54 16.27 1.69
C SER A 4 -15.95 15.37 0.60
N HIS A 5 -15.17 14.37 1.00
CA HIS A 5 -14.96 13.21 0.15
C HIS A 5 -16.24 12.40 0.24
N GLY A 6 -16.82 12.02 -0.90
CA GLY A 6 -17.99 11.15 -0.95
C GLY A 6 -17.68 9.91 -0.10
N SER A 7 -18.14 9.92 1.16
CA SER A 7 -17.72 8.92 2.14
C SER A 7 -18.43 7.62 1.80
N LEU A 8 -17.66 6.67 1.29
CA LEU A 8 -18.04 5.27 1.37
C LEU A 8 -18.51 4.99 2.80
N SER A 9 -19.64 4.31 2.92
CA SER A 9 -20.12 3.93 4.25
C SER A 9 -19.05 3.09 4.96
N ALA A 10 -18.94 3.21 6.28
CA ALA A 10 -18.00 2.40 7.06
C ALA A 10 -18.21 0.89 6.82
N SER A 11 -19.42 0.47 6.45
CA SER A 11 -19.75 -0.91 6.06
C SER A 11 -19.07 -1.32 4.76
N ARG A 12 -18.96 -0.41 3.76
CA ARG A 12 -18.30 -0.71 2.48
C ARG A 12 -16.80 -0.90 2.65
N TRP A 13 -16.13 -0.04 3.43
CA TRP A 13 -14.71 -0.19 3.75
C TRP A 13 -14.42 -1.53 4.44
N ARG A 14 -15.23 -1.92 5.41
CA ARG A 14 -15.10 -3.23 6.08
C ARG A 14 -15.32 -4.39 5.12
N ALA A 15 -16.29 -4.29 4.20
CA ALA A 15 -16.54 -5.33 3.21
C ALA A 15 -15.34 -5.55 2.30
N ILE A 16 -14.69 -4.47 1.84
CA ILE A 16 -13.48 -4.54 1.03
C ILE A 16 -12.31 -5.18 1.81
N GLU A 17 -12.11 -4.77 3.06
CA GLU A 17 -11.09 -5.37 3.93
C GLU A 17 -11.34 -6.87 4.12
N HIS A 18 -12.59 -7.30 4.30
CA HIS A 18 -12.96 -8.70 4.39
C HIS A 18 -12.64 -9.48 3.10
N GLN A 19 -12.88 -8.89 1.92
CA GLN A 19 -12.55 -9.52 0.65
C GLN A 19 -11.03 -9.67 0.47
N ALA A 20 -10.25 -8.63 0.81
CA ALA A 20 -8.80 -8.70 0.81
C ALA A 20 -8.29 -9.80 1.74
N ARG A 21 -8.82 -9.87 2.97
CA ARG A 21 -8.45 -10.90 3.95
C ARG A 21 -8.84 -12.31 3.46
N PHE A 22 -10.01 -12.46 2.86
CA PHE A 22 -10.43 -13.75 2.31
C PHE A 22 -9.45 -14.23 1.24
N LEU A 23 -9.04 -13.36 0.32
CA LEU A 23 -8.06 -13.69 -0.71
C LEU A 23 -6.68 -14.04 -0.11
N GLN A 24 -6.23 -13.34 0.92
CA GLN A 24 -5.00 -13.66 1.64
C GLN A 24 -5.03 -15.08 2.22
N LEU A 25 -6.14 -15.46 2.84
CA LEU A 25 -6.35 -16.81 3.37
C LEU A 25 -6.43 -17.86 2.26
N GLU A 26 -7.06 -17.56 1.15
CA GLU A 26 -7.13 -18.43 -0.04
C GLU A 26 -5.72 -18.70 -0.58
N LEU A 27 -4.89 -17.67 -0.76
CA LEU A 27 -3.50 -17.80 -1.18
C LEU A 27 -2.67 -18.61 -0.18
N TRP A 28 -2.81 -18.32 1.12
CA TRP A 28 -2.10 -19.05 2.17
C TRP A 28 -2.43 -20.53 2.18
N ASN A 29 -3.70 -20.88 2.10
CA ASN A 29 -4.16 -22.27 2.10
C ASN A 29 -3.75 -23.01 0.84
N SER A 30 -3.66 -22.32 -0.29
CA SER A 30 -3.28 -22.88 -1.59
C SER A 30 -1.78 -22.78 -1.89
N ARG A 31 -0.96 -22.25 -0.98
CA ARG A 31 0.45 -21.91 -1.26
C ARG A 31 1.28 -23.09 -1.78
N ASN A 32 1.06 -24.28 -1.24
CA ASN A 32 1.79 -25.49 -1.67
C ASN A 32 1.49 -25.85 -3.13
N SER A 33 0.27 -25.62 -3.61
CA SER A 33 -0.09 -25.87 -5.01
C SER A 33 0.32 -24.72 -5.93
N LEU A 34 0.29 -23.47 -5.45
CA LEU A 34 0.64 -22.28 -6.24
C LEU A 34 2.15 -22.13 -6.44
N TRP A 35 2.96 -22.39 -5.40
CA TRP A 35 4.42 -22.23 -5.42
C TRP A 35 5.19 -23.56 -5.47
N LYS A 36 4.53 -24.70 -5.33
CA LYS A 36 5.14 -26.04 -5.34
C LYS A 36 6.28 -26.15 -4.30
N SER A 37 7.52 -26.41 -4.76
CA SER A 37 8.71 -26.56 -3.91
C SER A 37 9.11 -25.27 -3.19
N ASP A 38 8.71 -24.12 -3.70
CA ASP A 38 9.10 -22.79 -3.18
C ASP A 38 7.97 -22.12 -2.40
N ALA A 39 7.10 -22.93 -1.77
CA ALA A 39 5.97 -22.43 -1.01
C ALA A 39 6.43 -21.52 0.16
N PRO A 40 5.93 -20.27 0.24
CA PRO A 40 6.30 -19.35 1.30
C PRO A 40 5.94 -19.87 2.70
N ASN A 41 6.83 -19.61 3.66
CA ASN A 41 6.61 -19.93 5.08
C ASN A 41 6.10 -18.72 5.89
N ASP A 42 6.29 -17.50 5.36
CA ASP A 42 5.77 -16.27 5.98
C ASP A 42 4.45 -15.86 5.30
N PRO A 43 3.41 -15.53 6.07
CA PRO A 43 2.14 -15.03 5.52
C PRO A 43 2.27 -13.76 4.67
N ILE A 44 3.32 -12.96 4.82
CA ILE A 44 3.56 -11.78 3.99
C ILE A 44 4.03 -12.18 2.59
N ASP A 45 4.85 -13.21 2.48
CA ASP A 45 5.43 -13.65 1.21
C ASP A 45 4.39 -14.20 0.23
N VAL A 46 3.22 -14.65 0.72
CA VAL A 46 2.11 -15.08 -0.15
C VAL A 46 1.34 -13.93 -0.77
N LEU A 47 1.55 -12.68 -0.31
CA LEU A 47 0.82 -11.49 -0.76
C LEU A 47 1.35 -11.02 -2.11
N GLN A 48 1.28 -11.89 -3.12
CA GLN A 48 1.78 -11.66 -4.46
C GLN A 48 0.62 -11.36 -5.42
N PRO A 49 0.38 -10.08 -5.80
CA PRO A 49 -0.75 -9.71 -6.65
C PRO A 49 -0.74 -10.45 -7.99
N GLY A 50 0.45 -10.66 -8.57
CA GLY A 50 0.59 -11.39 -9.82
C GLY A 50 0.18 -12.86 -9.74
N VAL A 51 0.39 -13.52 -8.59
CA VAL A 51 -0.08 -14.90 -8.35
C VAL A 51 -1.59 -14.91 -8.17
N ALA A 52 -2.14 -13.95 -7.40
CA ALA A 52 -3.57 -13.80 -7.19
C ALA A 52 -4.33 -13.51 -8.50
N LEU A 53 -3.80 -12.62 -9.35
CA LEU A 53 -4.36 -12.34 -10.68
C LEU A 53 -4.40 -13.60 -11.56
N LYS A 54 -3.30 -14.37 -11.58
CA LYS A 54 -3.25 -15.65 -12.32
C LYS A 54 -4.27 -16.65 -11.79
N GLN A 55 -4.44 -16.77 -10.47
CA GLN A 55 -5.45 -17.62 -9.84
C GLN A 55 -6.89 -17.19 -10.24
N LYS A 56 -7.12 -15.89 -10.42
CA LYS A 56 -8.40 -15.34 -10.92
C LYS A 56 -8.54 -15.44 -12.45
N GLY A 57 -7.59 -16.07 -13.14
CA GLY A 57 -7.64 -16.32 -14.60
C GLY A 57 -7.16 -15.15 -15.46
N TYR A 58 -6.42 -14.20 -14.88
CA TYR A 58 -5.84 -13.07 -15.60
C TYR A 58 -4.37 -13.31 -15.97
N LYS A 59 -3.98 -12.85 -17.17
CA LYS A 59 -2.57 -12.78 -17.56
C LYS A 59 -2.00 -11.45 -17.10
N ILE A 60 -0.84 -11.48 -16.44
CA ILE A 60 -0.11 -10.26 -16.09
C ILE A 60 1.10 -10.12 -17.03
N GLN A 61 1.26 -8.92 -17.59
CA GLN A 61 2.32 -8.57 -18.51
C GLN A 61 2.99 -7.28 -18.05
N THR A 62 4.31 -7.24 -18.09
CA THR A 62 5.06 -6.02 -17.84
C THR A 62 5.52 -5.45 -19.17
N VAL A 63 5.15 -4.19 -19.43
CA VAL A 63 5.47 -3.45 -20.67
C VAL A 63 6.38 -2.28 -20.35
N ASP A 64 7.14 -1.79 -21.33
CA ASP A 64 8.09 -0.70 -21.08
C ASP A 64 7.38 0.60 -20.69
N SER A 65 6.28 0.92 -21.40
CA SER A 65 5.40 2.04 -21.09
C SER A 65 3.98 1.76 -21.55
N LEU A 66 3.02 2.40 -20.91
CA LEU A 66 1.62 2.45 -21.31
C LEU A 66 1.30 3.80 -21.96
N PRO A 67 0.23 3.90 -22.76
CA PRO A 67 -0.18 5.16 -23.36
C PRO A 67 -0.36 6.25 -22.29
N GLU A 68 0.22 7.43 -22.54
CA GLU A 68 0.05 8.60 -21.68
C GLU A 68 -1.32 9.23 -21.94
N GLU A 69 -1.91 9.77 -20.89
CA GLU A 69 -3.12 10.60 -21.00
C GLU A 69 -2.76 12.08 -20.96
N THR A 70 -3.52 12.89 -21.68
CA THR A 70 -3.43 14.34 -21.53
C THR A 70 -4.65 14.83 -20.77
N HIS A 71 -4.43 15.42 -19.61
CA HIS A 71 -5.47 16.06 -18.83
C HIS A 71 -5.07 17.49 -18.49
N GLN A 72 -5.96 18.44 -18.76
CA GLN A 72 -5.69 19.88 -18.56
C GLN A 72 -4.33 20.34 -19.12
N GLY A 73 -3.90 19.76 -20.26
CA GLY A 73 -2.63 20.09 -20.91
C GLY A 73 -1.38 19.42 -20.31
N GLN A 74 -1.53 18.64 -19.23
CA GLN A 74 -0.44 17.85 -18.65
C GLN A 74 -0.48 16.41 -19.14
N ARG A 75 0.68 15.87 -19.54
CA ARG A 75 0.85 14.44 -19.84
C ARG A 75 0.98 13.64 -18.57
N ILE A 76 0.15 12.62 -18.42
CA ILE A 76 0.12 11.74 -17.26
C ILE A 76 0.53 10.35 -17.70
N LYS A 77 1.54 9.80 -17.04
CA LYS A 77 1.96 8.41 -17.26
C LYS A 77 0.95 7.46 -16.63
N THR A 78 0.61 6.40 -17.36
CA THR A 78 -0.24 5.32 -16.86
C THR A 78 0.64 4.24 -16.25
N ALA A 79 0.32 3.82 -15.02
CA ALA A 79 1.06 2.80 -14.28
C ALA A 79 0.55 1.39 -14.58
N GLY A 80 -0.77 1.21 -14.64
CA GLY A 80 -1.44 -0.05 -14.92
C GLY A 80 -2.56 0.08 -15.93
N LEU A 81 -2.95 -1.05 -16.50
CA LEU A 81 -4.08 -1.16 -17.43
C LEU A 81 -4.71 -2.55 -17.27
N LEU A 82 -5.99 -2.57 -16.91
CA LEU A 82 -6.80 -3.78 -16.84
C LEU A 82 -7.71 -3.89 -18.07
N ASP A 83 -7.51 -4.92 -18.87
CA ASP A 83 -8.40 -5.34 -19.95
C ASP A 83 -9.22 -6.55 -19.47
N GLN A 84 -10.46 -6.29 -19.07
CA GLN A 84 -11.33 -7.33 -18.52
C GLN A 84 -11.83 -8.29 -19.60
N ASP A 85 -12.08 -7.81 -20.81
CA ASP A 85 -12.58 -8.63 -21.92
C ASP A 85 -11.57 -9.71 -22.31
N ASN A 86 -10.28 -9.34 -22.37
CA ASN A 86 -9.16 -10.24 -22.69
C ASN A 86 -8.53 -10.87 -21.46
N ARG A 87 -8.94 -10.51 -20.24
CA ARG A 87 -8.35 -10.93 -18.96
C ARG A 87 -6.84 -10.72 -18.92
N VAL A 88 -6.41 -9.49 -19.23
CA VAL A 88 -5.01 -9.09 -19.25
C VAL A 88 -4.82 -7.88 -18.35
N VAL A 89 -3.81 -7.94 -17.50
CA VAL A 89 -3.30 -6.80 -16.73
C VAL A 89 -1.93 -6.43 -17.27
N GLN A 90 -1.75 -5.18 -17.66
CA GLN A 90 -0.47 -4.64 -18.11
C GLN A 90 0.07 -3.66 -17.08
N ILE A 91 1.34 -3.80 -16.71
CA ILE A 91 2.03 -2.97 -15.72
C ILE A 91 3.23 -2.30 -16.40
N SER A 92 3.33 -0.99 -16.24
CA SER A 92 4.41 -0.18 -16.84
C SER A 92 5.72 -0.31 -16.04
N ARG A 93 6.84 -0.60 -16.75
CA ARG A 93 8.20 -0.57 -16.18
C ARG A 93 8.73 0.85 -15.92
N ALA A 94 8.02 1.88 -16.40
CA ALA A 94 8.42 3.26 -16.17
C ALA A 94 8.35 3.69 -14.69
N PHE A 95 7.80 2.85 -13.81
CA PHE A 95 7.64 3.06 -12.37
C PHE A 95 8.57 2.13 -11.58
N SER A 96 8.84 2.48 -10.31
CA SER A 96 9.63 1.65 -9.42
C SER A 96 8.97 0.27 -9.19
N ARG A 97 9.75 -0.71 -8.74
CA ARG A 97 9.21 -2.06 -8.46
C ARG A 97 8.11 -2.04 -7.42
N GLN A 98 8.21 -1.20 -6.41
CA GLN A 98 7.19 -1.05 -5.36
C GLN A 98 5.90 -0.43 -5.90
N GLU A 99 6.02 0.59 -6.78
CA GLU A 99 4.84 1.14 -7.47
C GLU A 99 4.20 0.10 -8.38
N GLN A 100 4.98 -0.63 -9.20
CA GLN A 100 4.47 -1.73 -10.02
C GLN A 100 3.75 -2.79 -9.18
N PHE A 101 4.27 -3.10 -7.99
CA PHE A 101 3.68 -4.07 -7.07
C PHE A 101 2.35 -3.57 -6.52
N PHE A 102 2.29 -2.30 -6.09
CA PHE A 102 1.05 -1.68 -5.63
C PHE A 102 0.02 -1.56 -6.75
N THR A 103 0.42 -1.13 -7.94
CA THR A 103 -0.46 -1.09 -9.13
C THR A 103 -1.03 -2.46 -9.46
N SER A 104 -0.22 -3.51 -9.38
CA SER A 104 -0.72 -4.89 -9.60
C SER A 104 -1.79 -5.29 -8.57
N ALA A 105 -1.66 -4.84 -7.31
CA ALA A 105 -2.67 -5.07 -6.28
C ALA A 105 -3.93 -4.19 -6.46
N HIS A 106 -3.76 -2.99 -7.00
CA HIS A 106 -4.86 -2.11 -7.36
C HIS A 106 -5.72 -2.72 -8.50
N GLU A 107 -5.09 -3.20 -9.57
CA GLU A 107 -5.79 -3.89 -10.66
C GLU A 107 -6.47 -5.19 -10.16
N LEU A 108 -5.82 -5.91 -9.24
CA LEU A 108 -6.44 -7.05 -8.56
C LEU A 108 -7.68 -6.60 -7.76
N GLY A 109 -7.66 -5.42 -7.16
CA GLY A 109 -8.80 -4.81 -6.48
C GLY A 109 -10.00 -4.66 -7.40
N HIS A 110 -9.81 -4.11 -8.61
CA HIS A 110 -10.88 -4.00 -9.60
C HIS A 110 -11.45 -5.37 -9.98
N VAL A 111 -10.60 -6.38 -10.15
CA VAL A 111 -11.03 -7.76 -10.46
C VAL A 111 -11.85 -8.36 -9.31
N VAL A 112 -11.38 -8.25 -8.07
CA VAL A 112 -12.01 -8.89 -6.89
C VAL A 112 -13.32 -8.20 -6.50
N LEU A 113 -13.36 -6.87 -6.65
CA LEU A 113 -14.54 -6.06 -6.28
C LEU A 113 -15.61 -6.05 -7.38
N GLY A 114 -15.34 -6.65 -8.56
CA GLY A 114 -16.28 -6.71 -9.67
C GLY A 114 -16.60 -5.32 -10.21
N HIS A 115 -15.58 -4.49 -10.42
CA HIS A 115 -15.76 -3.15 -11.00
C HIS A 115 -16.06 -3.24 -12.50
N ASP A 116 -17.23 -3.80 -12.84
CA ASP A 116 -17.69 -3.97 -14.22
C ASP A 116 -17.97 -2.63 -14.92
N GLY A 117 -17.86 -2.64 -16.25
CA GLY A 117 -18.26 -1.51 -17.10
C GLY A 117 -17.15 -0.54 -17.50
N VAL A 118 -15.94 -0.68 -17.01
CA VAL A 118 -14.75 -0.01 -17.55
C VAL A 118 -13.85 -1.07 -18.16
N ARG A 119 -13.77 -1.10 -19.46
CA ARG A 119 -12.96 -2.08 -20.21
C ARG A 119 -11.47 -1.86 -20.02
N ILE A 120 -11.07 -0.62 -19.69
CA ILE A 120 -9.69 -0.20 -19.54
C ILE A 120 -9.60 0.73 -18.32
N HIS A 121 -8.99 0.24 -17.24
CA HIS A 121 -8.61 1.06 -16.09
C HIS A 121 -7.18 1.54 -16.28
N ARG A 122 -6.92 2.77 -15.88
CA ARG A 122 -5.59 3.37 -15.96
C ARG A 122 -5.21 3.90 -14.60
N ASP A 123 -4.33 3.17 -13.94
CA ASP A 123 -3.82 3.56 -12.63
C ASP A 123 -2.81 4.71 -12.75
N ARG A 124 -2.85 5.61 -11.76
CA ARG A 124 -1.99 6.79 -11.67
C ARG A 124 -1.20 6.77 -10.38
N PRO A 125 0.01 7.35 -10.36
CA PRO A 125 0.78 7.43 -9.12
C PRO A 125 -0.01 8.11 -7.98
N MET A 126 0.12 7.58 -6.77
CA MET A 126 -0.60 8.04 -5.56
C MET A 126 -0.27 9.49 -5.14
N ASP A 127 0.78 10.11 -5.68
CA ASP A 127 1.29 11.42 -5.29
C ASP A 127 0.69 12.60 -6.07
N GLN A 128 -0.17 12.34 -7.06
CA GLN A 128 -0.81 13.41 -7.84
C GLN A 128 -2.05 13.96 -7.12
N VAL A 129 -1.84 15.06 -6.42
CA VAL A 129 -2.90 15.82 -5.72
C VAL A 129 -3.76 16.57 -6.74
N GLY A 130 -5.10 16.49 -6.62
CA GLY A 130 -6.03 17.38 -7.33
C GLY A 130 -7.00 16.70 -8.31
N TRP A 131 -7.04 15.38 -8.34
CA TRP A 131 -7.93 14.63 -9.22
C TRP A 131 -9.11 14.04 -8.47
N TYR A 132 -10.30 14.16 -9.07
CA TYR A 132 -11.48 13.45 -8.59
C TYR A 132 -11.32 11.97 -8.94
N LYS A 133 -10.84 11.16 -7.99
CA LYS A 133 -10.88 9.71 -8.14
C LYS A 133 -12.34 9.25 -8.08
N ASP A 134 -12.76 8.45 -9.05
CA ASP A 134 -14.03 7.72 -8.95
C ASP A 134 -14.03 6.87 -7.67
N GLN A 135 -15.21 6.61 -7.13
CA GLN A 135 -15.42 5.75 -5.97
C GLN A 135 -14.74 4.39 -6.14
N ARG A 136 -14.77 3.81 -7.35
CA ARG A 136 -14.14 2.52 -7.68
C ARG A 136 -12.63 2.56 -7.54
N GLU A 137 -12.00 3.67 -7.93
CA GLU A 137 -10.55 3.87 -7.76
C GLU A 137 -10.16 3.91 -6.27
N HIS A 138 -10.97 4.59 -5.43
CA HIS A 138 -10.76 4.59 -3.99
C HIS A 138 -10.95 3.20 -3.37
N GLU A 139 -11.93 2.45 -3.85
CA GLU A 139 -12.17 1.08 -3.41
C GLU A 139 -11.01 0.15 -3.80
N ALA A 140 -10.47 0.28 -5.02
CA ALA A 140 -9.32 -0.49 -5.48
C ALA A 140 -8.03 -0.13 -4.71
N ASP A 141 -7.78 1.17 -4.45
CA ASP A 141 -6.67 1.62 -3.60
C ASP A 141 -6.77 1.03 -2.19
N TRP A 142 -7.96 1.07 -1.60
CA TRP A 142 -8.20 0.51 -0.27
C TRP A 142 -8.01 -1.01 -0.24
N PHE A 143 -8.50 -1.71 -1.26
CA PHE A 143 -8.26 -3.13 -1.41
C PHE A 143 -6.78 -3.43 -1.49
N ALA A 144 -6.03 -2.71 -2.35
CA ALA A 144 -4.58 -2.87 -2.51
C ALA A 144 -3.84 -2.66 -1.17
N ALA A 145 -4.18 -1.60 -0.45
CA ALA A 145 -3.60 -1.32 0.87
C ALA A 145 -3.90 -2.44 1.88
N CYS A 146 -5.15 -2.90 1.95
CA CYS A 146 -5.53 -4.00 2.85
C CYS A 146 -4.90 -5.34 2.44
N PHE A 147 -4.77 -5.60 1.14
CA PHE A 147 -4.19 -6.83 0.61
C PHE A 147 -2.68 -6.90 0.85
N LEU A 148 -1.95 -5.84 0.53
CA LEU A 148 -0.48 -5.79 0.67
C LEU A 148 -0.01 -5.56 2.11
N MET A 149 -0.79 -4.80 2.89
CA MET A 149 -0.44 -4.38 4.25
C MET A 149 -1.54 -4.76 5.24
N PRO A 150 -1.74 -6.07 5.50
CA PRO A 150 -2.79 -6.54 6.42
C PRO A 150 -2.59 -5.95 7.81
N ALA A 151 -3.67 -5.42 8.40
CA ALA A 151 -3.61 -4.69 9.66
C ALA A 151 -2.92 -5.47 10.79
N LYS A 152 -3.19 -6.78 10.90
CA LYS A 152 -2.59 -7.64 11.92
C LYS A 152 -1.06 -7.73 11.76
N GLN A 153 -0.57 -7.97 10.55
CA GLN A 153 0.85 -8.10 10.26
C GLN A 153 1.57 -6.77 10.43
N VAL A 154 0.98 -5.65 9.94
CA VAL A 154 1.56 -4.32 10.12
C VAL A 154 1.68 -3.98 11.61
N ARG A 155 0.64 -4.17 12.42
CA ARG A 155 0.69 -3.94 13.87
C ARG A 155 1.72 -4.81 14.55
N SER A 156 1.81 -6.09 14.21
CA SER A 156 2.78 -7.03 14.78
C SER A 156 4.22 -6.60 14.48
N TRP A 157 4.52 -6.32 13.22
CA TRP A 157 5.86 -5.86 12.83
C TRP A 157 6.20 -4.50 13.44
N PHE A 158 5.25 -3.55 13.42
CA PHE A 158 5.44 -2.23 14.02
C PHE A 158 5.77 -2.35 15.52
N GLY A 159 4.99 -3.12 16.26
CA GLY A 159 5.23 -3.35 17.69
C GLY A 159 6.59 -3.99 17.97
N ASN A 160 7.00 -4.96 17.14
CA ASN A 160 8.29 -5.62 17.26
C ASN A 160 9.47 -4.70 16.91
N LEU A 161 9.32 -3.84 15.93
CA LEU A 161 10.38 -2.94 15.45
C LEU A 161 10.58 -1.76 16.41
N PHE A 162 9.49 -1.11 16.82
CA PHE A 162 9.53 0.13 17.60
C PHE A 162 9.23 -0.06 19.09
N LEU A 163 8.94 -1.29 19.52
CA LEU A 163 8.66 -1.65 20.92
C LEU A 163 7.46 -0.88 21.52
N THR A 164 6.50 -0.53 20.67
CA THR A 164 5.27 0.18 21.04
C THR A 164 4.13 -0.15 20.07
N GLU A 165 2.91 -0.12 20.57
CA GLU A 165 1.71 -0.27 19.74
C GLU A 165 1.27 1.06 19.09
N HIS A 166 1.70 2.19 19.67
CA HIS A 166 1.41 3.54 19.17
C HIS A 166 2.62 4.43 19.40
N PHE A 167 3.22 4.96 18.32
CA PHE A 167 4.44 5.74 18.39
C PHE A 167 4.12 7.21 18.72
N ILE A 168 4.64 7.66 19.85
CA ILE A 168 4.57 9.05 20.29
C ILE A 168 5.98 9.61 20.26
N LEU A 169 6.16 10.79 19.70
CA LEU A 169 7.44 11.46 19.64
C LEU A 169 7.75 12.06 21.04
N THR A 170 8.73 11.47 21.73
CA THR A 170 9.29 11.89 23.02
C THR A 170 10.79 12.04 22.89
N GLU A 171 11.49 12.57 23.90
CA GLU A 171 12.97 12.61 23.91
C GLU A 171 13.58 11.23 23.65
N GLN A 172 13.04 10.19 24.26
CA GLN A 172 13.56 8.83 24.13
C GLN A 172 13.33 8.25 22.74
N THR A 173 12.11 8.39 22.19
CA THR A 173 11.78 7.85 20.88
C THR A 173 12.43 8.66 19.75
N ALA A 174 12.58 9.98 19.89
CA ALA A 174 13.32 10.83 18.97
C ALA A 174 14.79 10.43 18.90
N PHE A 175 15.42 10.22 20.05
CA PHE A 175 16.81 9.77 20.12
C PHE A 175 16.97 8.36 19.55
N ALA A 176 16.06 7.44 19.84
CA ALA A 176 16.08 6.09 19.28
C ALA A 176 15.88 6.07 17.76
N LEU A 177 15.04 6.97 17.21
CA LEU A 177 14.77 7.01 15.77
C LEU A 177 15.86 7.74 14.96
N CYS A 178 16.41 8.84 15.49
CA CYS A 178 17.27 9.75 14.72
C CYS A 178 18.62 10.02 15.36
N THR A 179 18.88 9.55 16.59
CA THR A 179 20.08 9.88 17.37
C THR A 179 20.25 11.41 17.55
N LYS A 180 19.14 12.12 17.67
CA LYS A 180 19.07 13.59 17.79
C LYS A 180 18.10 14.00 18.89
N PRO A 181 18.31 15.18 19.52
CA PRO A 181 17.36 15.76 20.47
C PRO A 181 15.99 15.99 19.82
N ILE A 182 14.94 16.02 20.64
CA ILE A 182 13.54 16.11 20.16
C ILE A 182 13.26 17.40 19.39
N ASP A 183 13.83 18.54 19.78
CA ASP A 183 13.65 19.83 19.09
C ASP A 183 14.16 19.77 17.64
N VAL A 184 15.29 19.11 17.40
CA VAL A 184 15.84 18.87 16.07
C VAL A 184 14.93 17.93 15.27
N VAL A 185 14.44 16.86 15.91
CA VAL A 185 13.55 15.89 15.27
C VAL A 185 12.20 16.50 14.93
N MET A 186 11.61 17.32 15.83
CA MET A 186 10.36 18.06 15.59
C MET A 186 10.47 19.10 14.48
N SER A 187 11.64 19.73 14.34
CA SER A 187 11.87 20.68 13.23
C SER A 187 11.91 19.98 11.87
N ARG A 188 12.33 18.71 11.84
CA ARG A 188 12.39 17.85 10.64
C ARG A 188 11.05 17.20 10.31
N PHE A 189 10.34 16.68 11.31
CA PHE A 189 9.04 16.02 11.13
C PHE A 189 7.92 16.97 11.57
N ARG A 190 7.46 17.79 10.62
CA ARG A 190 6.46 18.85 10.88
C ARG A 190 5.03 18.34 10.90
N THR A 191 4.80 17.21 10.27
CA THR A 191 3.48 16.61 10.13
C THR A 191 3.53 15.13 10.57
N ARG A 192 2.35 14.58 10.89
CA ARG A 192 2.19 13.14 11.13
C ARG A 192 2.73 12.33 9.94
N ARG A 193 2.51 12.80 8.70
CA ARG A 193 3.00 12.16 7.48
C ARG A 193 4.52 12.09 7.42
N ASP A 194 5.22 13.17 7.76
CA ASP A 194 6.69 13.18 7.76
C ASP A 194 7.24 12.12 8.73
N LEU A 195 6.67 12.05 9.95
CA LEU A 195 7.04 11.07 10.95
C LEU A 195 6.71 9.64 10.49
N SER A 196 5.53 9.42 9.91
CA SER A 196 5.10 8.12 9.38
C SER A 196 6.01 7.63 8.25
N ILE A 197 6.46 8.51 7.35
CA ILE A 197 7.44 8.17 6.30
C ILE A 197 8.79 7.80 6.90
N ALA A 198 9.24 8.52 7.94
CA ALA A 198 10.49 8.21 8.61
C ALA A 198 10.44 6.83 9.28
N LEU A 199 9.36 6.52 10.00
CA LEU A 199 9.13 5.20 10.61
C LEU A 199 9.04 4.09 9.55
N ALA A 200 8.34 4.32 8.44
CA ALA A 200 8.23 3.35 7.35
C ALA A 200 9.60 2.97 6.76
N ARG A 201 10.54 3.92 6.70
CA ARG A 201 11.90 3.75 6.14
C ARG A 201 12.96 3.36 7.17
N ALA A 202 12.64 3.40 8.46
CA ALA A 202 13.62 3.18 9.50
C ALA A 202 14.21 1.75 9.39
N ASN A 203 15.52 1.66 9.24
CA ASN A 203 16.30 0.42 9.22
C ASN A 203 17.16 0.26 10.49
N MET A 204 16.98 1.17 11.46
CA MET A 204 17.62 1.15 12.77
C MET A 204 16.68 1.79 13.80
N TYR A 205 16.66 1.25 15.02
CA TYR A 205 15.97 1.85 16.16
C TYR A 205 16.83 1.70 17.41
N GLY A 206 17.27 2.81 17.98
CA GLY A 206 18.36 2.83 18.96
C GLY A 206 19.66 2.35 18.31
N THR A 207 20.23 1.29 18.89
CA THR A 207 21.45 0.62 18.36
C THR A 207 21.12 -0.66 17.58
N ARG A 208 19.83 -1.00 17.43
CA ARG A 208 19.41 -2.25 16.82
C ARG A 208 19.13 -2.06 15.33
N PRO A 209 19.91 -2.71 14.43
CA PRO A 209 19.56 -2.78 13.02
C PRO A 209 18.31 -3.64 12.84
N MET A 210 17.46 -3.27 11.90
CA MET A 210 16.19 -3.94 11.60
C MET A 210 15.82 -3.77 10.12
N PRO A 211 15.03 -4.67 9.54
CA PRO A 211 14.45 -4.43 8.22
C PRO A 211 13.43 -3.28 8.32
N SER A 212 13.36 -2.45 7.30
CA SER A 212 12.32 -1.42 7.24
C SER A 212 10.95 -2.02 6.91
N LEU A 213 9.87 -1.35 7.33
CA LEU A 213 8.51 -1.76 6.94
C LEU A 213 8.31 -1.72 5.42
N VAL A 214 8.96 -0.78 4.75
CA VAL A 214 8.96 -0.67 3.28
C VAL A 214 9.54 -1.92 2.62
N GLU A 215 10.63 -2.46 3.15
CA GLU A 215 11.26 -3.68 2.64
C GLU A 215 10.42 -4.91 2.96
N LEU A 216 9.93 -5.03 4.20
CA LEU A 216 9.11 -6.17 4.64
C LEU A 216 7.84 -6.35 3.80
N PHE A 217 7.17 -5.25 3.47
CA PHE A 217 5.89 -5.30 2.74
C PHE A 217 6.03 -5.00 1.24
N ASN A 218 7.23 -4.71 0.76
CA ASN A 218 7.52 -4.36 -0.64
C ASN A 218 6.60 -3.25 -1.19
N VAL A 219 6.41 -2.18 -0.42
CA VAL A 219 5.57 -1.04 -0.78
C VAL A 219 6.35 0.27 -0.73
N THR A 220 5.81 1.34 -1.33
CA THR A 220 6.45 2.65 -1.24
C THR A 220 6.38 3.22 0.18
N PRO A 221 7.34 4.06 0.59
CA PRO A 221 7.28 4.73 1.89
C PRO A 221 6.00 5.53 2.11
N GLN A 222 5.45 6.10 1.04
CA GLN A 222 4.21 6.85 1.07
C GLN A 222 3.01 5.94 1.36
N ALA A 223 2.91 4.79 0.67
CA ALA A 223 1.83 3.83 0.91
C ALA A 223 1.87 3.28 2.34
N MET A 224 3.08 2.92 2.83
CA MET A 224 3.23 2.45 4.22
C MET A 224 2.90 3.55 5.23
N ALA A 225 3.31 4.79 5.00
CA ALA A 225 3.00 5.92 5.89
C ALA A 225 1.50 6.16 6.01
N ILE A 226 0.77 6.12 4.88
CA ILE A 226 -0.69 6.20 4.87
C ILE A 226 -1.28 5.07 5.72
N ARG A 227 -0.79 3.85 5.51
CA ARG A 227 -1.29 2.68 6.24
C ARG A 227 -1.04 2.76 7.75
N LEU A 228 0.11 3.26 8.18
CA LEU A 228 0.40 3.49 9.60
C LEU A 228 -0.56 4.50 10.23
N GLU A 229 -0.90 5.56 9.50
CA GLU A 229 -1.86 6.58 9.95
C GLU A 229 -3.29 6.05 10.00
N GLU A 230 -3.74 5.27 9.00
CA GLU A 230 -5.04 4.59 8.98
C GLU A 230 -5.21 3.62 10.13
N LEU A 231 -4.14 2.93 10.49
CA LEU A 231 -4.11 2.00 11.61
C LEU A 231 -3.90 2.68 12.97
N ASP A 232 -3.79 4.01 12.99
CA ASP A 232 -3.55 4.82 14.19
C ASP A 232 -2.32 4.36 14.99
N LEU A 233 -1.21 4.08 14.30
CA LEU A 233 0.04 3.63 14.91
C LEU A 233 1.00 4.75 15.22
N VAL A 234 0.75 5.96 14.73
CA VAL A 234 1.64 7.12 14.86
C VAL A 234 0.86 8.32 15.35
N ALA A 235 1.27 8.93 16.43
CA ALA A 235 0.70 10.18 16.92
C ALA A 235 1.13 11.38 16.05
N ASP A 236 0.33 12.45 16.07
CA ASP A 236 0.79 13.71 15.50
C ASP A 236 1.97 14.24 16.34
N PRO A 237 3.11 14.60 15.73
CA PRO A 237 4.25 15.16 16.46
C PRO A 237 3.95 16.53 17.08
N ARG A 238 2.88 17.18 16.66
CA ARG A 238 2.41 18.48 17.17
C ARG A 238 0.95 18.36 17.60
N PRO A 239 0.68 17.74 18.76
CA PRO A 239 -0.67 17.75 19.29
C PRO A 239 -1.10 19.19 19.56
N THR A 240 -2.31 19.55 19.08
CA THR A 240 -2.97 20.84 19.35
C THR A 240 -3.34 21.01 20.80
#